data_328c07f5c09037ac077a20df901af637
#
_entry.id   328c07f5c09037ac077a20df901af637
#
_cell.length_a   1.000
_cell.length_b   1.000
_cell.length_c   1.000
_cell.angle_alpha   90.00
_cell.angle_beta   90.00
_cell.angle_gamma   90.00
#
_symmetry.space_group_name_H-M   'P 1'
#
loop_
_entity.id
_entity.type
_entity.pdbx_description
1 polymer ?
#
loop_
_entity_poly.entity_id
_entity_poly.type
_entity_poly.pdbx_seq_one_letter_code
_entity_poly.pdbx_strand_id
1 'polypeptide(L)'
;IVIICYYLKAFLLGMTYPQKLCSVWKFYRKKEENKMLTKETVAQITKDFGCKEGDTGSVEVQVALLTYQINTLTVHMQANKKDYSSNRGLLKMVGRRRKMLDYLKKHDVNRYRELVQKLGLRK
;
A
#
# COMPACT_ATOMS: atom_id res chain seq x y z
N ILE A 1 -13.43 23.25 -7.23
CA ILE A 1 -14.17 24.36 -6.58
C ILE A 1 -15.66 24.28 -6.95
N VAL A 2 -16.04 24.03 -8.20
CA VAL A 2 -17.45 23.96 -8.66
C VAL A 2 -18.23 22.78 -8.03
N ILE A 3 -17.57 21.64 -7.80
CA ILE A 3 -18.18 20.42 -7.23
C ILE A 3 -18.51 20.63 -5.73
N ILE A 4 -17.68 21.37 -5.00
CA ILE A 4 -17.90 21.66 -3.56
C ILE A 4 -19.12 22.56 -3.37
N CYS A 5 -19.37 23.54 -4.25
CA CYS A 5 -20.57 24.38 -4.21
C CYS A 5 -21.87 23.60 -4.48
N TYR A 6 -21.83 22.58 -5.33
CA TYR A 6 -22.99 21.72 -5.60
C TYR A 6 -23.36 20.87 -4.38
N TYR A 7 -22.34 20.40 -3.61
CA TYR A 7 -22.54 19.58 -2.41
C TYR A 7 -23.10 20.37 -1.22
N LEU A 8 -22.64 21.61 -1.03
CA LEU A 8 -23.20 22.50 0.00
C LEU A 8 -24.67 22.85 -0.26
N LYS A 9 -25.06 23.00 -1.52
CA LYS A 9 -26.45 23.30 -1.92
C LYS A 9 -27.39 22.09 -1.75
N ALA A 10 -26.88 20.86 -2.00
CA ALA A 10 -27.66 19.62 -1.81
C ALA A 10 -27.86 19.26 -0.32
N PHE A 11 -26.91 19.62 0.54
CA PHE A 11 -27.02 19.45 1.99
C PHE A 11 -28.12 20.31 2.62
N LEU A 12 -28.32 21.51 2.10
CA LEU A 12 -29.38 22.47 2.55
C LEU A 12 -30.79 22.07 2.13
N LEU A 13 -30.95 21.18 1.13
CA LEU A 13 -32.23 20.78 0.56
C LEU A 13 -32.76 19.43 1.05
N GLY A 14 -32.11 18.79 2.03
CA GLY A 14 -32.62 17.55 2.67
C GLY A 14 -32.75 16.34 1.74
N MET A 15 -32.07 16.31 0.59
CA MET A 15 -32.14 15.20 -0.36
C MET A 15 -31.32 14.00 0.13
N THR A 16 -31.96 12.85 0.28
CA THR A 16 -31.34 11.57 0.58
C THR A 16 -30.32 11.18 -0.49
N TYR A 17 -29.06 10.99 -0.08
CA TYR A 17 -27.95 10.63 -0.98
C TYR A 17 -28.15 9.28 -1.64
N PRO A 18 -28.03 9.14 -2.97
CA PRO A 18 -28.01 7.85 -3.62
C PRO A 18 -26.76 7.08 -3.19
N GLN A 19 -26.94 5.83 -2.72
CA GLN A 19 -25.87 4.95 -2.22
C GLN A 19 -24.68 4.76 -3.20
N LYS A 20 -24.87 4.99 -4.49
CA LYS A 20 -23.81 4.91 -5.52
C LYS A 20 -22.71 5.96 -5.37
N LEU A 21 -22.97 7.09 -4.70
CA LEU A 21 -21.96 8.14 -4.44
C LEU A 21 -21.04 7.79 -3.27
N CYS A 22 -21.46 6.91 -2.36
CA CYS A 22 -20.64 6.45 -1.25
C CYS A 22 -19.44 5.61 -1.74
N SER A 23 -19.58 4.88 -2.85
CA SER A 23 -18.48 4.11 -3.46
C SER A 23 -17.43 5.02 -4.10
N VAL A 24 -17.87 6.10 -4.74
CA VAL A 24 -16.96 7.10 -5.32
C VAL A 24 -16.21 7.86 -4.22
N TRP A 25 -16.89 8.20 -3.12
CA TRP A 25 -16.27 8.84 -1.95
C TRP A 25 -15.28 7.91 -1.22
N LYS A 26 -15.58 6.62 -1.11
CA LYS A 26 -14.63 5.62 -0.63
C LYS A 26 -13.40 5.53 -1.56
N PHE A 27 -13.60 5.62 -2.87
CA PHE A 27 -12.51 5.62 -3.84
C PHE A 27 -11.64 6.89 -3.74
N TYR A 28 -12.26 8.09 -3.57
CA TYR A 28 -11.52 9.33 -3.36
C TYR A 28 -10.82 9.37 -2.00
N ARG A 29 -11.44 8.91 -0.92
CA ARG A 29 -10.81 8.80 0.40
C ARG A 29 -9.62 7.85 0.39
N LYS A 30 -9.72 6.73 -0.34
CA LYS A 30 -8.61 5.78 -0.51
C LYS A 30 -7.44 6.38 -1.30
N LYS A 31 -7.66 7.44 -2.08
CA LYS A 31 -6.61 8.14 -2.83
C LYS A 31 -5.74 9.05 -1.94
N GLU A 32 -6.24 9.49 -0.79
CA GLU A 32 -5.46 10.28 0.17
C GLU A 32 -4.60 9.41 1.11
N GLU A 33 -4.93 8.12 1.26
CA GLU A 33 -4.15 7.16 2.06
C GLU A 33 -2.87 6.66 1.36
N ASN A 34 -2.63 7.03 0.11
CA ASN A 34 -1.38 6.74 -0.61
C ASN A 34 -0.24 7.71 -0.21
N LYS A 35 -0.20 8.11 1.05
CA LYS A 35 0.95 8.81 1.61
C LYS A 35 2.15 7.87 1.64
N MET A 36 3.31 8.40 1.24
CA MET A 36 4.64 7.82 1.50
C MET A 36 4.69 7.19 2.90
N LEU A 37 5.49 6.17 3.09
CA LEU A 37 5.73 5.51 4.39
C LEU A 37 5.86 6.55 5.52
N THR A 38 4.80 6.68 6.32
CA THR A 38 4.85 7.47 7.55
C THR A 38 5.45 6.61 8.66
N LYS A 39 5.99 7.24 9.71
CA LYS A 39 6.50 6.52 10.87
C LYS A 39 5.44 5.60 11.50
N GLU A 40 4.18 6.03 11.47
CA GLU A 40 3.04 5.27 11.99
C GLU A 40 2.78 3.98 11.19
N THR A 41 2.79 4.06 9.85
CA THR A 41 2.60 2.87 9.00
C THR A 41 3.77 1.89 9.15
N VAL A 42 5.00 2.38 9.29
CA VAL A 42 6.15 1.52 9.56
C VAL A 42 5.98 0.81 10.91
N ALA A 43 5.56 1.54 11.96
CA ALA A 43 5.34 0.95 13.28
C ALA A 43 4.22 -0.11 13.28
N GLN A 44 3.13 0.11 12.53
CA GLN A 44 2.06 -0.87 12.37
C GLN A 44 2.56 -2.13 11.66
N ILE A 45 3.22 -1.99 10.52
CA ILE A 45 3.77 -3.13 9.77
C ILE A 45 4.80 -3.90 10.61
N THR A 46 5.62 -3.18 11.40
CA THR A 46 6.59 -3.82 12.30
C THR A 46 5.90 -4.64 13.39
N LYS A 47 4.77 -4.18 13.93
CA LYS A 47 3.97 -4.94 14.91
C LYS A 47 3.33 -6.18 14.30
N ASP A 48 2.83 -6.08 13.05
CA ASP A 48 2.11 -7.18 12.39
C ASP A 48 3.04 -8.30 11.91
N PHE A 49 4.26 -7.96 11.50
CA PHE A 49 5.21 -8.90 10.88
C PHE A 49 6.51 -9.11 11.67
N GLY A 50 6.79 -8.28 12.67
CA GLY A 50 8.00 -8.37 13.50
C GLY A 50 7.92 -9.50 14.53
N CYS A 51 9.06 -10.14 14.78
CA CYS A 51 9.19 -11.15 15.85
C CYS A 51 9.36 -10.50 17.24
N LYS A 52 9.82 -9.24 17.29
CA LYS A 52 10.07 -8.46 18.51
C LYS A 52 9.53 -7.05 18.35
N GLU A 53 9.20 -6.41 19.45
CA GLU A 53 8.82 -5.00 19.43
C GLU A 53 9.98 -4.14 18.90
N GLY A 54 9.68 -3.31 17.87
CA GLY A 54 10.68 -2.43 17.23
C GLY A 54 11.64 -3.12 16.25
N ASP A 55 11.45 -4.39 15.94
CA ASP A 55 12.28 -5.13 14.98
C ASP A 55 11.96 -4.72 13.53
N THR A 56 12.65 -3.71 13.05
CA THR A 56 12.58 -3.26 11.65
C THR A 56 13.52 -4.02 10.72
N GLY A 57 14.45 -4.83 11.27
CA GLY A 57 15.52 -5.50 10.52
C GLY A 57 15.16 -6.89 10.00
N SER A 58 14.09 -7.51 10.50
CA SER A 58 13.69 -8.86 10.05
C SER A 58 13.32 -8.85 8.56
N VAL A 59 13.63 -9.95 7.89
CA VAL A 59 13.37 -10.11 6.45
C VAL A 59 11.89 -9.98 6.16
N GLU A 60 11.03 -10.48 7.02
CA GLU A 60 9.57 -10.43 6.91
C GLU A 60 9.06 -8.99 6.93
N VAL A 61 9.51 -8.18 7.88
CA VAL A 61 9.15 -6.77 7.98
C VAL A 61 9.65 -6.00 6.76
N GLN A 62 10.87 -6.24 6.34
CA GLN A 62 11.43 -5.58 5.15
C GLN A 62 10.66 -5.94 3.87
N VAL A 63 10.24 -7.18 3.69
CA VAL A 63 9.41 -7.60 2.54
C VAL A 63 8.03 -6.96 2.62
N ALA A 64 7.42 -6.87 3.80
CA ALA A 64 6.13 -6.22 4.00
C ALA A 64 6.20 -4.71 3.67
N LEU A 65 7.23 -4.00 4.15
CA LEU A 65 7.48 -2.60 3.85
C LEU A 65 7.68 -2.36 2.35
N LEU A 66 8.50 -3.19 1.69
CA LEU A 66 8.70 -3.11 0.24
C LEU A 66 7.40 -3.37 -0.52
N THR A 67 6.57 -4.30 -0.08
CA THR A 67 5.27 -4.58 -0.71
C THR A 67 4.35 -3.38 -0.60
N TYR A 68 4.30 -2.71 0.55
CA TYR A 68 3.53 -1.49 0.72
C TYR A 68 4.01 -0.37 -0.21
N GLN A 69 5.33 -0.14 -0.28
CA GLN A 69 5.92 0.87 -1.18
C GLN A 69 5.63 0.58 -2.66
N ILE A 70 5.75 -0.69 -3.08
CA ILE A 70 5.46 -1.12 -4.45
C ILE A 70 4.00 -0.83 -4.80
N ASN A 71 3.06 -1.14 -3.90
CA ASN A 71 1.64 -0.88 -4.12
C ASN A 71 1.37 0.63 -4.26
N THR A 72 1.94 1.45 -3.40
CA THR A 72 1.80 2.92 -3.45
C THR A 72 2.35 3.48 -4.76
N LEU A 73 3.54 3.06 -5.17
CA LEU A 73 4.14 3.50 -6.43
C LEU A 73 3.40 2.96 -7.66
N THR A 74 2.84 1.77 -7.60
CA THR A 74 2.04 1.22 -8.70
C THR A 74 0.81 2.10 -8.98
N VAL A 75 0.14 2.59 -7.93
CA VAL A 75 -0.98 3.54 -8.08
C VAL A 75 -0.51 4.86 -8.69
N HIS A 76 0.65 5.39 -8.24
CA HIS A 76 1.24 6.59 -8.82
C HIS A 76 1.55 6.41 -10.32
N MET A 77 2.12 5.26 -10.70
CA MET A 77 2.46 4.95 -12.10
C MET A 77 1.24 4.81 -13.01
N GLN A 78 0.10 4.35 -12.48
CA GLN A 78 -1.16 4.30 -13.23
C GLN A 78 -1.64 5.70 -13.62
N ALA A 79 -1.46 6.68 -12.72
CA ALA A 79 -1.80 8.08 -12.97
C ALA A 79 -0.75 8.79 -13.86
N ASN A 80 0.54 8.46 -13.69
CA ASN A 80 1.67 9.15 -14.32
C ASN A 80 2.51 8.20 -15.18
N LYS A 81 1.99 7.77 -16.32
CA LYS A 81 2.64 6.80 -17.23
C LYS A 81 3.99 7.24 -17.80
N LYS A 82 4.24 8.55 -17.86
CA LYS A 82 5.48 9.13 -18.43
C LYS A 82 6.60 9.32 -17.39
N ASP A 83 6.39 8.92 -16.13
CA ASP A 83 7.40 9.05 -15.07
C ASP A 83 8.38 7.86 -15.09
N TYR A 84 9.37 7.95 -15.96
CA TYR A 84 10.41 6.92 -16.13
C TYR A 84 11.33 6.80 -14.90
N SER A 85 11.51 7.88 -14.14
CA SER A 85 12.34 7.88 -12.94
C SER A 85 11.74 7.01 -11.84
N SER A 86 10.44 7.20 -11.55
CA SER A 86 9.72 6.38 -10.56
C SER A 86 9.58 4.93 -11.03
N ASN A 87 9.43 4.68 -12.34
CA ASN A 87 9.39 3.33 -12.89
C ASN A 87 10.70 2.57 -12.63
N ARG A 88 11.86 3.21 -12.84
CA ARG A 88 13.16 2.61 -12.50
C ARG A 88 13.26 2.29 -11.00
N GLY A 89 12.74 3.19 -10.14
CA GLY A 89 12.68 2.97 -8.68
C GLY A 89 11.82 1.76 -8.33
N LEU A 90 10.63 1.64 -8.94
CA LEU A 90 9.71 0.52 -8.75
C LEU A 90 10.38 -0.81 -9.10
N LEU A 91 11.03 -0.91 -10.26
CA LEU A 91 11.74 -2.13 -10.69
C LEU A 91 12.84 -2.54 -9.72
N LYS A 92 13.60 -1.56 -9.18
CA LYS A 92 14.62 -1.85 -8.16
C LYS A 92 14.01 -2.42 -6.87
N MET A 93 12.87 -1.89 -6.41
CA MET A 93 12.18 -2.38 -5.21
C MET A 93 11.61 -3.79 -5.42
N VAL A 94 11.02 -4.07 -6.58
CA VAL A 94 10.55 -5.41 -6.94
C VAL A 94 11.72 -6.41 -6.94
N GLY A 95 12.86 -6.04 -7.54
CA GLY A 95 14.07 -6.86 -7.54
C GLY A 95 14.60 -7.13 -6.13
N ARG A 96 14.62 -6.11 -5.24
CA ARG A 96 15.03 -6.25 -3.84
C ARG A 96 14.09 -7.19 -3.09
N ARG A 97 12.77 -7.02 -3.22
CA ARG A 97 11.77 -7.91 -2.60
C ARG A 97 11.97 -9.36 -3.02
N ARG A 98 12.19 -9.62 -4.32
CA ARG A 98 12.43 -10.97 -4.83
C ARG A 98 13.68 -11.60 -4.20
N LYS A 99 14.80 -10.86 -4.13
CA LYS A 99 16.03 -11.34 -3.49
C LYS A 99 15.83 -11.72 -2.02
N MET A 100 15.07 -10.92 -1.26
CA MET A 100 14.76 -11.20 0.14
C MET A 100 13.86 -12.42 0.30
N LEU A 101 12.87 -12.62 -0.56
CA LEU A 101 12.02 -13.80 -0.57
C LEU A 101 12.81 -15.07 -0.96
N ASP A 102 13.71 -14.98 -1.94
CA ASP A 102 14.59 -16.10 -2.32
C ASP A 102 15.54 -16.47 -1.18
N TYR A 103 16.06 -15.48 -0.45
CA TYR A 103 16.87 -15.72 0.76
C TYR A 103 16.06 -16.45 1.82
N LEU A 104 14.87 -15.98 2.15
CA LEU A 104 13.99 -16.60 3.14
C LEU A 104 13.61 -18.04 2.74
N LYS A 105 13.31 -18.27 1.47
CA LYS A 105 12.99 -19.60 0.92
C LYS A 105 14.14 -20.59 1.10
N LYS A 106 15.40 -20.14 1.00
CA LYS A 106 16.58 -20.99 1.18
C LYS A 106 16.86 -21.34 2.66
N HIS A 107 16.54 -20.42 3.57
CA HIS A 107 16.81 -20.60 4.99
C HIS A 107 15.63 -21.24 5.73
N ASP A 108 14.39 -20.74 5.51
CA ASP A 108 13.20 -21.16 6.26
C ASP A 108 11.96 -21.22 5.37
N VAL A 109 11.67 -22.38 4.83
CA VAL A 109 10.53 -22.58 3.92
C VAL A 109 9.18 -22.34 4.60
N ASN A 110 9.04 -22.65 5.88
CA ASN A 110 7.79 -22.46 6.61
C ASN A 110 7.48 -20.97 6.80
N ARG A 111 8.44 -20.19 7.27
CA ARG A 111 8.32 -18.72 7.40
C ARG A 111 8.04 -18.06 6.05
N TYR A 112 8.67 -18.54 4.98
CA TYR A 112 8.39 -18.07 3.63
C TYR A 112 6.92 -18.31 3.22
N ARG A 113 6.38 -19.52 3.50
CA ARG A 113 4.98 -19.84 3.16
C ARG A 113 3.98 -18.97 3.91
N GLU A 114 4.19 -18.80 5.21
CA GLU A 114 3.35 -17.93 6.05
C GLU A 114 3.37 -16.48 5.56
N LEU A 115 4.56 -15.94 5.26
CA LEU A 115 4.71 -14.58 4.76
C LEU A 115 3.98 -14.37 3.43
N VAL A 116 4.15 -15.31 2.47
CA VAL A 116 3.49 -15.23 1.16
C VAL A 116 1.97 -15.30 1.31
N GLN A 117 1.44 -16.11 2.23
CA GLN A 117 0.00 -16.18 2.53
C GLN A 117 -0.50 -14.88 3.15
N LYS A 118 0.19 -14.34 4.17
CA LYS A 118 -0.18 -13.07 4.83
C LYS A 118 -0.19 -11.89 3.86
N LEU A 119 0.77 -11.82 2.95
CA LEU A 119 0.87 -10.75 1.96
C LEU A 119 0.03 -10.97 0.69
N GLY A 120 -0.62 -12.14 0.55
CA GLY A 120 -1.41 -12.49 -0.64
C GLY A 120 -0.60 -12.51 -1.94
N LEU A 121 0.70 -12.81 -1.85
CA LEU A 121 1.57 -12.84 -3.02
C LEU A 121 1.38 -14.13 -3.82
N ARG A 122 1.39 -13.99 -5.16
CA ARG A 122 1.36 -15.15 -6.06
C ARG A 122 2.68 -15.95 -5.92
N LYS A 123 2.54 -17.27 -5.80
CA LYS A 123 3.66 -18.23 -5.78
C LYS A 123 4.44 -18.23 -7.08
#